data_eb639552ec54f4ba649bef93033d3116
#
_entry.id   eb639552ec54f4ba649bef93033d3116
#
_cell.length_a   1.000
_cell.length_b   1.000
_cell.length_c   1.000
_cell.angle_alpha   90.00
_cell.angle_beta   90.00
_cell.angle_gamma   90.00
#
_symmetry.space_group_name_H-M   'P 1'
#
loop_
_entity.id
_entity.type
_entity.pdbx_description
1 polymer ?
#
loop_
_entity_poly.entity_id
_entity_poly.type
_entity_poly.pdbx_seq_one_letter_code
_entity_poly.pdbx_strand_id
1 'polypeptide(L)'
;MLQNKKDNAMLITGESGAGKTENTKKVITYLAMVATGAGGAKKETKKVSLEDQIVATNPILESYGNAKTARNDNSSRFGKFIRIHFTASGKLCGCDIVSYLLEKSRITEQQEVERSYHIFYQLLQPYGDGNFEL
;
A
#
# COMPACT_ATOMS: atom_id res chain seq x y z
N MET A 1 -6.34 21.07 -6.01
CA MET A 1 -6.66 21.00 -4.58
C MET A 1 -6.51 22.38 -3.91
N LEU A 2 -5.32 22.90 -3.72
CA LEU A 2 -5.10 24.16 -2.97
C LEU A 2 -5.77 25.38 -3.59
N GLN A 3 -5.68 25.56 -4.91
CA GLN A 3 -6.28 26.69 -5.61
C GLN A 3 -7.80 26.67 -5.59
N ASN A 4 -8.41 25.50 -5.74
CA ASN A 4 -9.86 25.35 -5.91
C ASN A 4 -10.57 24.93 -4.62
N LYS A 5 -9.84 24.69 -3.52
CA LYS A 5 -10.36 24.20 -2.22
C LYS A 5 -11.33 23.02 -2.37
N LYS A 6 -11.04 22.11 -3.31
CA LYS A 6 -11.85 20.91 -3.59
C LYS A 6 -11.01 19.66 -3.43
N ASP A 7 -11.63 18.62 -2.91
CA ASP A 7 -11.05 17.29 -2.86
C ASP A 7 -10.88 16.72 -4.28
N ASN A 8 -9.83 15.97 -4.49
CA ASN A 8 -9.57 15.27 -5.74
C ASN A 8 -9.47 13.78 -5.46
N ALA A 9 -10.02 12.97 -6.36
CA ALA A 9 -9.89 11.53 -6.34
C ALA A 9 -9.03 11.07 -7.52
N MET A 10 -8.18 10.07 -7.27
CA MET A 10 -7.38 9.40 -8.28
C MET A 10 -7.70 7.92 -8.28
N LEU A 11 -8.17 7.39 -9.40
CA LEU A 11 -8.48 5.97 -9.56
C LEU A 11 -7.33 5.29 -10.29
N ILE A 12 -6.77 4.24 -9.68
CA ILE A 12 -5.72 3.40 -10.27
C ILE A 12 -6.31 2.02 -10.54
N THR A 13 -6.51 1.69 -11.81
CA THR A 13 -7.09 0.42 -12.25
C THR A 13 -6.12 -0.32 -13.17
N GLY A 14 -6.35 -1.60 -13.38
CA GLY A 14 -5.56 -2.45 -14.26
C GLY A 14 -5.63 -3.92 -13.84
N GLU A 15 -5.17 -4.80 -14.69
CA GLU A 15 -5.10 -6.24 -14.44
C GLU A 15 -4.15 -6.59 -13.29
N SER A 16 -4.23 -7.85 -12.83
CA SER A 16 -3.29 -8.38 -11.84
C SER A 16 -1.86 -8.32 -12.40
N GLY A 17 -0.91 -7.83 -11.60
CA GLY A 17 0.48 -7.63 -12.03
C GLY A 17 0.77 -6.36 -12.82
N ALA A 18 -0.22 -5.53 -13.17
CA ALA A 18 -0.03 -4.31 -13.97
C ALA A 18 0.65 -3.14 -13.23
N GLY A 19 1.13 -3.34 -11.99
CA GLY A 19 1.87 -2.33 -11.24
C GLY A 19 1.02 -1.30 -10.50
N LYS A 20 -0.28 -1.57 -10.27
CA LYS A 20 -1.17 -0.64 -9.55
C LYS A 20 -0.61 -0.20 -8.19
N THR A 21 -0.13 -1.12 -7.40
CA THR A 21 0.46 -0.84 -6.08
C THR A 21 1.72 0.02 -6.18
N GLU A 22 2.58 -0.26 -7.15
CA GLU A 22 3.80 0.52 -7.38
C GLU A 22 3.47 1.95 -7.84
N ASN A 23 2.49 2.12 -8.72
CA ASN A 23 2.02 3.43 -9.11
C ASN A 23 1.41 4.21 -7.94
N THR A 24 0.67 3.53 -7.06
CA THR A 24 0.13 4.15 -5.84
C THR A 24 1.26 4.69 -4.95
N LYS A 25 2.33 3.90 -4.74
CA LYS A 25 3.51 4.35 -3.96
C LYS A 25 4.14 5.61 -4.58
N LYS A 26 4.34 5.63 -5.90
CA LYS A 26 4.90 6.79 -6.61
C LYS A 26 4.03 8.04 -6.47
N VAL A 27 2.70 7.90 -6.55
CA VAL A 27 1.77 9.01 -6.35
C VAL A 27 1.86 9.56 -4.92
N ILE A 28 1.90 8.70 -3.90
CA ILE A 28 2.04 9.12 -2.50
C ILE A 28 3.36 9.88 -2.30
N THR A 29 4.47 9.33 -2.79
CA THR A 29 5.79 9.98 -2.72
C THR A 29 5.78 11.35 -3.41
N TYR A 30 5.18 11.45 -4.59
CA TYR A 30 5.06 12.71 -5.31
C TYR A 30 4.25 13.75 -4.52
N LEU A 31 3.09 13.37 -3.98
CA LEU A 31 2.25 14.25 -3.17
C LEU A 31 2.99 14.74 -1.92
N ALA A 32 3.76 13.88 -1.28
CA ALA A 32 4.59 14.24 -0.12
C ALA A 32 5.69 15.24 -0.50
N MET A 33 6.39 15.01 -1.63
CA MET A 33 7.41 15.96 -2.14
C MET A 33 6.82 17.33 -2.41
N VAL A 34 5.65 17.39 -3.06
CA VAL A 34 4.98 18.66 -3.36
C VAL A 34 4.49 19.35 -2.10
N ALA A 35 3.99 18.60 -1.11
CA ALA A 35 3.50 19.12 0.15
C ALA A 35 4.61 19.68 1.06
N THR A 36 5.84 19.16 0.94
CA THR A 36 7.00 19.68 1.69
C THR A 36 7.63 20.93 1.05
N GLY A 37 7.15 21.32 -0.12
CA GLY A 37 7.71 22.41 -0.91
C GLY A 37 8.99 21.96 -1.61
N ALA A 38 9.07 22.07 -2.93
CA ALA A 38 10.24 21.69 -3.75
C ALA A 38 11.49 22.60 -3.54
N GLY A 39 11.73 23.05 -2.33
CA GLY A 39 12.81 23.93 -1.90
C GLY A 39 13.31 23.57 -0.51
N GLY A 40 14.21 22.60 -0.44
CA GLY A 40 15.31 22.60 0.51
C GLY A 40 14.99 22.79 2.00
N ALA A 41 14.13 22.02 2.62
CA ALA A 41 14.23 21.86 4.06
C ALA A 41 15.23 20.72 4.34
N LYS A 42 16.39 21.07 4.90
CA LYS A 42 17.38 20.14 5.44
C LYS A 42 16.67 19.05 6.23
N LYS A 43 17.06 17.79 6.00
CA LYS A 43 16.78 16.67 6.89
C LYS A 43 17.22 17.00 8.30
N GLU A 44 16.37 17.68 9.06
CA GLU A 44 16.53 17.78 10.50
C GLU A 44 15.84 16.57 11.11
N THR A 45 16.68 15.76 11.73
CA THR A 45 16.36 14.67 12.67
C THR A 45 15.52 13.52 12.13
N LYS A 46 15.97 12.30 12.42
CA LYS A 46 15.46 10.92 12.22
C LYS A 46 13.96 10.67 12.56
N LYS A 47 13.05 11.58 12.24
CA LYS A 47 11.63 11.29 12.28
C LYS A 47 11.25 10.66 10.96
N VAL A 48 10.79 9.41 11.02
CA VAL A 48 10.19 8.69 9.90
C VAL A 48 9.11 9.59 9.30
N SER A 49 9.23 9.90 8.02
CA SER A 49 8.25 10.76 7.36
C SER A 49 6.88 10.09 7.30
N LEU A 50 5.80 10.86 7.13
CA LEU A 50 4.46 10.29 7.05
C LEU A 50 4.31 9.39 5.82
N GLU A 51 4.93 9.76 4.70
CA GLU A 51 4.99 8.96 3.49
C GLU A 51 5.70 7.61 3.73
N ASP A 52 6.82 7.62 4.45
CA ASP A 52 7.53 6.39 4.81
C ASP A 52 6.65 5.49 5.68
N GLN A 53 5.90 6.06 6.61
CA GLN A 53 4.93 5.32 7.43
C GLN A 53 3.83 4.69 6.59
N ILE A 54 3.26 5.43 5.63
CA ILE A 54 2.23 4.91 4.71
C ILE A 54 2.79 3.75 3.88
N VAL A 55 4.00 3.89 3.36
CA VAL A 55 4.66 2.83 2.59
C VAL A 55 4.99 1.63 3.47
N ALA A 56 5.42 1.85 4.70
CA ALA A 56 5.75 0.79 5.67
C ALA A 56 4.52 -0.06 6.10
N THR A 57 3.29 0.40 5.88
CA THR A 57 2.09 -0.42 6.14
C THR A 57 1.83 -1.45 5.05
N ASN A 58 2.41 -1.29 3.84
CA ASN A 58 2.12 -2.19 2.73
C ASN A 58 2.49 -3.66 2.99
N PRO A 59 3.65 -4.02 3.56
CA PRO A 59 3.97 -5.42 3.86
C PRO A 59 2.93 -6.11 4.74
N ILE A 60 2.38 -5.39 5.73
CA ILE A 60 1.32 -5.92 6.59
C ILE A 60 0.05 -6.18 5.77
N LEU A 61 -0.38 -5.19 4.99
CA LEU A 61 -1.57 -5.33 4.14
C LEU A 61 -1.40 -6.45 3.09
N GLU A 62 -0.22 -6.60 2.53
CA GLU A 62 0.11 -7.64 1.57
C GLU A 62 0.12 -9.03 2.22
N SER A 63 0.68 -9.16 3.40
CA SER A 63 0.67 -10.41 4.15
C SER A 63 -0.74 -10.96 4.35
N TYR A 64 -1.66 -10.10 4.77
CA TYR A 64 -3.05 -10.50 5.08
C TYR A 64 -4.00 -10.47 3.89
N GLY A 65 -3.70 -9.72 2.84
CA GLY A 65 -4.62 -9.45 1.74
C GLY A 65 -4.12 -9.86 0.35
N ASN A 66 -2.86 -10.30 0.21
CA ASN A 66 -2.33 -10.79 -1.04
C ASN A 66 -2.14 -12.31 -1.01
N ALA A 67 -2.20 -12.90 -2.19
CA ALA A 67 -2.02 -14.33 -2.40
C ALA A 67 -1.39 -14.61 -3.76
N LYS A 68 -0.76 -15.78 -3.89
CA LYS A 68 -0.33 -16.29 -5.19
C LYS A 68 -1.54 -16.73 -6.01
N THR A 69 -1.60 -16.23 -7.23
CA THR A 69 -2.57 -16.65 -8.27
C THR A 69 -1.84 -17.18 -9.49
N ALA A 70 -2.57 -17.82 -10.40
CA ALA A 70 -2.03 -18.33 -11.66
C ALA A 70 -1.32 -17.24 -12.50
N ARG A 71 -1.65 -15.95 -12.31
CA ARG A 71 -1.13 -14.82 -13.11
C ARG A 71 -0.08 -13.98 -12.36
N ASN A 72 -0.06 -14.05 -11.03
CA ASN A 72 0.80 -13.17 -10.23
C ASN A 72 1.01 -13.80 -8.84
N ASP A 73 2.27 -13.98 -8.46
CA ASP A 73 2.64 -14.57 -7.17
C ASP A 73 2.31 -13.68 -5.98
N ASN A 74 2.09 -12.37 -6.19
CA ASN A 74 1.72 -11.41 -5.15
C ASN A 74 0.49 -10.57 -5.55
N SER A 75 -0.63 -11.25 -5.83
CA SER A 75 -1.88 -10.63 -6.24
C SER A 75 -2.67 -10.08 -5.07
N SER A 76 -2.98 -8.78 -5.08
CA SER A 76 -3.89 -8.18 -4.09
C SER A 76 -5.31 -8.67 -4.30
N ARG A 77 -5.87 -9.29 -3.25
CA ARG A 77 -7.22 -9.86 -3.25
C ARG A 77 -8.24 -8.97 -2.53
N PHE A 78 -7.96 -7.68 -2.43
CA PHE A 78 -8.83 -6.67 -1.82
C PHE A 78 -8.69 -5.32 -2.52
N GLY A 79 -9.68 -4.46 -2.35
CA GLY A 79 -9.60 -3.05 -2.72
C GLY A 79 -9.01 -2.23 -1.58
N LYS A 80 -8.30 -1.16 -1.92
CA LYS A 80 -7.70 -0.24 -0.95
C LYS A 80 -8.06 1.19 -1.34
N PHE A 81 -8.57 1.95 -0.36
CA PHE A 81 -8.82 3.38 -0.48
C PHE A 81 -7.91 4.12 0.49
N ILE A 82 -7.10 5.02 -0.04
CA ILE A 82 -6.16 5.82 0.73
C ILE A 82 -6.65 7.27 0.71
N ARG A 83 -6.99 7.81 1.88
CA ARG A 83 -7.36 9.19 2.06
C ARG A 83 -6.19 9.94 2.65
N ILE A 84 -5.69 10.92 1.92
CA ILE A 84 -4.54 11.74 2.32
C ILE A 84 -5.06 13.10 2.74
N HIS A 85 -4.71 13.53 3.95
CA HIS A 85 -5.15 14.78 4.53
C HIS A 85 -4.08 15.85 4.41
N PHE A 86 -4.50 17.03 3.96
CA PHE A 86 -3.64 18.21 3.87
C PHE A 86 -4.20 19.33 4.74
N THR A 87 -3.32 20.09 5.37
CA THR A 87 -3.69 21.34 6.05
C THR A 87 -4.12 22.40 5.03
N ALA A 88 -4.73 23.48 5.51
CA ALA A 88 -5.05 24.64 4.67
C ALA A 88 -3.82 25.26 3.98
N SER A 89 -2.63 25.08 4.58
CA SER A 89 -1.35 25.51 3.99
C SER A 89 -0.76 24.52 2.99
N GLY A 90 -1.44 23.39 2.72
CA GLY A 90 -0.99 22.36 1.78
C GLY A 90 0.03 21.37 2.33
N LYS A 91 0.30 21.37 3.64
CA LYS A 91 1.18 20.38 4.26
C LYS A 91 0.43 19.07 4.48
N LEU A 92 1.10 17.95 4.22
CA LEU A 92 0.60 16.62 4.55
C LEU A 92 0.49 16.46 6.07
N CYS A 93 -0.68 16.10 6.60
CA CYS A 93 -0.92 16.01 8.04
C CYS A 93 -1.46 14.66 8.52
N GLY A 94 -1.93 13.81 7.62
CA GLY A 94 -2.45 12.50 7.98
C GLY A 94 -2.82 11.63 6.80
N CYS A 95 -3.12 10.37 7.08
CA CYS A 95 -3.59 9.42 6.09
C CYS A 95 -4.48 8.36 6.75
N ASP A 96 -5.59 8.02 6.10
CA ASP A 96 -6.43 6.89 6.44
C ASP A 96 -6.36 5.84 5.34
N ILE A 97 -6.23 4.58 5.72
CA ILE A 97 -6.26 3.45 4.79
C ILE A 97 -7.47 2.58 5.13
N VAL A 98 -8.36 2.43 4.16
CA VAL A 98 -9.54 1.56 4.26
C VAL A 98 -9.38 0.41 3.27
N SER A 99 -9.49 -0.82 3.76
CA SER A 99 -9.55 -2.02 2.94
C SER A 99 -10.99 -2.50 2.77
N TYR A 100 -11.32 -3.02 1.61
CA TYR A 100 -12.67 -3.50 1.29
C TYR A 100 -12.63 -4.64 0.26
N LEU A 101 -13.72 -5.38 0.17
CA LEU A 101 -13.92 -6.46 -0.80
C LEU A 101 -12.84 -7.55 -0.75
N LEU A 102 -12.38 -7.93 0.44
CA LEU A 102 -11.47 -9.06 0.58
C LEU A 102 -12.14 -10.35 0.05
N GLU A 103 -11.44 -11.10 -0.79
CA GLU A 103 -11.89 -12.39 -1.34
C GLU A 103 -11.87 -13.47 -0.24
N LYS A 104 -12.92 -13.50 0.59
CA LYS A 104 -12.99 -14.36 1.79
C LYS A 104 -13.02 -15.85 1.43
N SER A 105 -13.58 -16.22 0.26
CA SER A 105 -13.63 -17.60 -0.23
C SER A 105 -12.25 -18.24 -0.38
N ARG A 106 -11.20 -17.45 -0.61
CA ARG A 106 -9.81 -17.93 -0.72
C ARG A 106 -9.27 -18.59 0.56
N ILE A 107 -9.93 -18.38 1.69
CA ILE A 107 -9.55 -19.05 2.95
C ILE A 107 -9.93 -20.52 2.92
N THR A 108 -11.06 -20.83 2.29
CA THR A 108 -11.66 -22.18 2.29
C THR A 108 -11.35 -22.96 1.02
N GLU A 109 -11.18 -22.28 -0.13
CA GLU A 109 -11.03 -22.93 -1.41
C GLU A 109 -10.04 -22.16 -2.31
N GLN A 110 -9.10 -22.86 -2.93
CA GLN A 110 -8.16 -22.34 -3.91
C GLN A 110 -7.97 -23.34 -5.05
N GLN A 111 -7.61 -22.85 -6.24
CA GLN A 111 -7.19 -23.70 -7.35
C GLN A 111 -5.83 -24.34 -7.05
N GLU A 112 -5.51 -25.49 -7.66
CA GLU A 112 -4.26 -26.24 -7.40
C GLU A 112 -2.98 -25.42 -7.57
N VAL A 113 -2.96 -24.47 -8.50
CA VAL A 113 -1.80 -23.60 -8.78
C VAL A 113 -1.78 -22.33 -7.95
N GLU A 114 -2.82 -22.07 -7.17
CA GLU A 114 -2.98 -20.88 -6.35
C GLU A 114 -2.75 -21.19 -4.88
N ARG A 115 -2.60 -20.14 -4.06
CA ARG A 115 -2.42 -20.25 -2.61
C ARG A 115 -3.47 -19.44 -1.86
N SER A 116 -3.64 -19.76 -0.60
CA SER A 116 -4.30 -18.88 0.36
C SER A 116 -3.43 -17.64 0.64
N TYR A 117 -3.83 -16.78 1.56
CA TYR A 117 -3.10 -15.56 1.89
C TYR A 117 -1.70 -15.84 2.43
N HIS A 118 -0.74 -14.98 2.12
CA HIS A 118 0.67 -15.15 2.50
C HIS A 118 0.86 -15.36 4.00
N ILE A 119 0.05 -14.71 4.84
CA ILE A 119 0.16 -14.79 6.29
C ILE A 119 0.12 -16.24 6.81
N PHE A 120 -0.70 -17.12 6.22
CA PHE A 120 -0.80 -18.51 6.68
C PHE A 120 0.52 -19.27 6.47
N TYR A 121 1.23 -19.00 5.39
CA TYR A 121 2.52 -19.63 5.10
C TYR A 121 3.65 -18.99 5.91
N GLN A 122 3.61 -17.67 6.09
CA GLN A 122 4.58 -16.94 6.90
C GLN A 122 4.56 -17.39 8.37
N LEU A 123 3.37 -17.65 8.94
CA LEU A 123 3.23 -18.14 10.31
C LEU A 123 3.75 -19.58 10.49
N LEU A 124 3.80 -20.38 9.44
CA LEU A 124 4.27 -21.76 9.47
C LEU A 124 5.78 -21.90 9.20
N GLN A 125 6.45 -20.83 8.81
CA GLN A 125 7.91 -20.86 8.62
C GLN A 125 8.61 -20.95 9.99
N PRO A 126 9.63 -21.82 10.12
CA PRO A 126 10.41 -21.89 11.35
C PRO A 126 11.08 -20.55 11.65
N TYR A 127 10.98 -20.14 12.89
CA TYR A 127 11.60 -18.91 13.38
C TYR A 127 13.13 -19.11 13.35
N GLY A 128 13.83 -18.59 12.34
CA GLY A 128 15.29 -18.68 12.34
C GLY A 128 16.04 -18.40 11.04
N ASP A 129 15.42 -18.57 9.89
CA ASP A 129 16.20 -18.52 8.63
C ASP A 129 16.21 -17.18 7.92
N GLY A 130 15.58 -16.14 8.49
CA GLY A 130 15.68 -14.75 8.01
C GLY A 130 15.20 -14.44 6.57
N ASN A 131 14.91 -15.46 5.81
CA ASN A 131 14.48 -15.35 4.41
C ASN A 131 12.96 -15.44 4.31
N PHE A 132 12.29 -14.30 4.48
CA PHE A 132 10.93 -14.15 4.00
C PHE A 132 10.98 -13.92 2.49
N GLU A 133 11.04 -14.98 1.71
CA GLU A 133 10.72 -14.88 0.29
C GLU A 133 9.19 -14.75 0.14
N LEU A 134 8.77 -13.58 -0.36
CA LEU A 134 7.40 -13.31 -0.78
C LEU A 134 7.09 -13.98 -2.12
#